data_75e4781777b9005e9d9753880b388da6
#
_entry.id   75e4781777b9005e9d9753880b388da6
#
_cell.length_a   1.000
_cell.length_b   1.000
_cell.length_c   1.000
_cell.angle_alpha   90.00
_cell.angle_beta   90.00
_cell.angle_gamma   90.00
#
_symmetry.space_group_name_H-M   'P 1'
#
loop_
_entity.id
_entity.type
_entity.pdbx_description
1 polymer ?
#
loop_
_entity_poly.entity_id
_entity_poly.type
_entity_poly.pdbx_seq_one_letter_code
_entity_poly.pdbx_strand_id
1 'polypeptide(L)'
;MPNNSEKKLKLLDRLLAIGGAMAFLVLLARYSLPSLSVPQPILLAWAAVFPIGLFLEAFYRLIWVKNPWKYIAQHPLRFVILLMILLELSGVATWSQSHKGGSATFSLIVGELYVTIAMLAFIGSWIKGVLAANRWLANRSMPFLVLPTITFSLVIFIGVIILSLPGFHRHPLAELDVLFTVTSAVCVTGLSVIDLPTSFTPQGQVIMALLIQLGGLGTMTTLGMLALWHGGRLTLGERVMLKELVGGQQLRQTKQLLKTIAFVTIVVELLGTVALGFLWRNQMPHALLQGAFHAISAFCNAGFSLFQDSFISLRQDRLTLLVIMTLVVTGGLGFAVVADLYQSGVSRILPWLEFKPLRKATKVVLISTAGLILFGTLAFWLDGFHQHHPRTVFSALFQSITCRTAGFQIESQLHFGQFGFITALFLMAIGASPQSTGGGVRTTVFARLFYKIDPQDANQTFKRLIFFKPFRIAFFCMACYLGVAVAAAALLLAFEPLTWQSALYETFSGLGTVGLSRDVTPTLSSAGKMCIIVLMFSGRVLFPTMVIRLIRSRRPSPDQVEWV
;
A
#
# COMPACT_ATOMS: atom_id res chain seq x y z
N MET A 1 23.57 11.75 -32.63
CA MET A 1 24.62 11.88 -31.58
C MET A 1 24.03 12.71 -30.45
N PRO A 2 24.04 12.26 -29.19
CA PRO A 2 23.56 13.08 -28.09
C PRO A 2 24.46 14.29 -27.91
N ASN A 3 23.85 15.48 -27.87
CA ASN A 3 24.50 16.77 -27.76
C ASN A 3 25.38 16.79 -26.49
N ASN A 4 26.55 17.42 -26.52
CA ASN A 4 27.53 17.45 -25.43
C ASN A 4 26.92 17.95 -24.09
N SER A 5 25.87 18.75 -24.15
CA SER A 5 25.06 19.20 -23.01
C SER A 5 24.24 18.07 -22.34
N GLU A 6 23.69 17.11 -23.09
CA GLU A 6 22.96 15.96 -22.51
C GLU A 6 23.88 15.00 -21.76
N LYS A 7 25.13 14.81 -22.25
CA LYS A 7 26.13 13.98 -21.56
C LYS A 7 26.56 14.62 -20.23
N LYS A 8 26.76 15.95 -20.22
CA LYS A 8 27.10 16.71 -19.00
C LYS A 8 25.95 16.69 -17.98
N LEU A 9 24.70 16.81 -18.41
CA LEU A 9 23.53 16.72 -17.55
C LEU A 9 23.37 15.32 -16.92
N LYS A 10 23.61 14.24 -17.69
CA LYS A 10 23.60 12.88 -17.15
C LYS A 10 24.72 12.61 -16.15
N LEU A 11 25.89 13.19 -16.36
CA LEU A 11 27.00 13.11 -15.42
C LEU A 11 26.64 13.85 -14.10
N LEU A 12 26.08 15.05 -14.20
CA LEU A 12 25.65 15.84 -13.07
C LEU A 12 24.54 15.13 -12.26
N ASP A 13 23.58 14.50 -12.93
CA ASP A 13 22.55 13.67 -12.27
C ASP A 13 23.18 12.49 -11.48
N ARG A 14 24.23 11.87 -12.02
CA ARG A 14 24.95 10.79 -11.32
C ARG A 14 25.73 11.30 -10.11
N LEU A 15 26.45 12.40 -10.27
CA LEU A 15 27.22 13.01 -9.18
C LEU A 15 26.29 13.46 -8.04
N LEU A 16 25.13 14.03 -8.35
CA LEU A 16 24.14 14.43 -7.36
C LEU A 16 23.46 13.22 -6.68
N ALA A 17 23.23 12.13 -7.42
CA ALA A 17 22.72 10.89 -6.82
C ALA A 17 23.73 10.29 -5.84
N ILE A 18 25.02 10.30 -6.19
CA ILE A 18 26.13 9.85 -5.31
C ILE A 18 26.26 10.79 -4.11
N GLY A 19 26.26 12.11 -4.33
CA GLY A 19 26.32 13.12 -3.27
C GLY A 19 25.13 13.02 -2.30
N GLY A 20 23.93 12.78 -2.82
CA GLY A 20 22.73 12.53 -2.01
C GLY A 20 22.83 11.25 -1.18
N ALA A 21 23.33 10.18 -1.75
CA ALA A 21 23.58 8.93 -1.02
C ALA A 21 24.66 9.12 0.06
N MET A 22 25.72 9.85 -0.22
CA MET A 22 26.76 10.16 0.77
C MET A 22 26.25 11.10 1.87
N ALA A 23 25.48 12.15 1.54
CA ALA A 23 24.87 13.02 2.53
C ALA A 23 23.91 12.25 3.45
N PHE A 24 23.16 11.31 2.88
CA PHE A 24 22.31 10.40 3.64
C PHE A 24 23.13 9.49 4.57
N LEU A 25 24.23 8.91 4.09
CA LEU A 25 25.12 8.09 4.92
C LEU A 25 25.78 8.89 6.06
N VAL A 26 26.11 10.15 5.82
CA VAL A 26 26.67 11.04 6.85
C VAL A 26 25.63 11.44 7.89
N LEU A 27 24.40 11.74 7.46
CA LEU A 27 23.27 11.96 8.37
C LEU A 27 22.96 10.69 9.18
N LEU A 28 23.01 9.54 8.53
CA LEU A 28 22.91 8.22 9.13
C LEU A 28 23.96 8.02 10.23
N ALA A 29 25.25 8.25 9.92
CA ALA A 29 26.33 8.13 10.87
C ALA A 29 26.13 9.05 12.09
N ARG A 30 25.62 10.27 11.89
CA ARG A 30 25.33 11.22 12.96
C ARG A 30 24.24 10.75 13.91
N TYR A 31 23.13 10.18 13.38
CA TYR A 31 22.00 9.76 14.19
C TYR A 31 22.12 8.32 14.70
N SER A 32 22.94 7.49 14.03
CA SER A 32 23.01 6.03 14.26
C SER A 32 24.19 5.60 15.12
N LEU A 33 25.26 6.38 15.17
CA LEU A 33 26.50 6.02 15.84
C LEU A 33 26.95 7.18 16.75
N PRO A 34 26.27 7.38 17.90
CA PRO A 34 26.71 8.39 18.87
C PRO A 34 28.15 8.15 19.35
N SER A 35 28.70 6.93 19.18
CA SER A 35 30.08 6.57 19.46
C SER A 35 31.08 6.98 18.36
N LEU A 36 30.64 7.24 17.13
CA LEU A 36 31.50 7.79 16.08
C LEU A 36 31.45 9.33 16.19
N SER A 37 32.40 9.91 16.91
CA SER A 37 32.59 11.35 16.98
C SER A 37 33.10 11.88 15.63
N VAL A 38 32.21 11.94 14.63
CA VAL A 38 32.53 12.66 13.39
C VAL A 38 32.65 14.14 13.75
N PRO A 39 33.78 14.79 13.49
CA PRO A 39 33.96 16.20 13.85
C PRO A 39 32.85 17.07 13.27
N GLN A 40 32.23 17.90 14.10
CA GLN A 40 31.13 18.80 13.70
C GLN A 40 31.41 19.59 12.41
N PRO A 41 32.63 20.11 12.15
CA PRO A 41 32.90 20.84 10.90
C PRO A 41 32.80 19.97 9.63
N ILE A 42 33.10 18.69 9.72
CA ILE A 42 32.95 17.78 8.57
C ILE A 42 31.46 17.54 8.26
N LEU A 43 30.63 17.37 9.30
CA LEU A 43 29.20 17.25 9.16
C LEU A 43 28.55 18.50 8.57
N LEU A 44 28.97 19.69 9.04
CA LEU A 44 28.50 20.98 8.53
C LEU A 44 28.95 21.21 7.07
N ALA A 45 30.19 20.87 6.73
CA ALA A 45 30.69 20.98 5.36
C ALA A 45 29.89 20.10 4.38
N TRP A 46 29.61 18.85 4.74
CA TRP A 46 28.79 17.96 3.92
C TRP A 46 27.33 18.38 3.87
N ALA A 47 26.80 18.89 4.98
CA ALA A 47 25.45 19.46 5.06
C ALA A 47 25.29 20.68 4.13
N ALA A 48 26.33 21.46 3.89
CA ALA A 48 26.32 22.59 2.97
C ALA A 48 26.56 22.20 1.50
N VAL A 49 27.44 21.25 1.23
CA VAL A 49 27.85 20.84 -0.14
C VAL A 49 26.67 20.27 -0.94
N PHE A 50 25.80 19.48 -0.31
CA PHE A 50 24.67 18.86 -1.01
C PHE A 50 23.59 19.87 -1.46
N PRO A 51 23.11 20.79 -0.59
CA PRO A 51 22.21 21.87 -0.99
C PRO A 51 22.81 22.78 -2.06
N ILE A 52 24.07 23.13 -1.94
CA ILE A 52 24.80 23.94 -2.93
C ILE A 52 24.85 23.20 -4.28
N GLY A 53 25.11 21.90 -4.26
CA GLY A 53 25.08 21.06 -5.46
C GLY A 53 23.71 21.03 -6.15
N LEU A 54 22.63 20.91 -5.38
CA LEU A 54 21.26 20.99 -5.88
C LEU A 54 20.92 22.38 -6.44
N PHE A 55 21.41 23.43 -5.78
CA PHE A 55 21.25 24.81 -6.24
C PHE A 55 21.94 25.02 -7.59
N LEU A 56 23.19 24.62 -7.70
CA LEU A 56 23.98 24.74 -8.93
C LEU A 56 23.36 23.94 -10.07
N GLU A 57 22.83 22.75 -9.81
CA GLU A 57 22.11 21.93 -10.81
C GLU A 57 20.84 22.64 -11.29
N ALA A 58 20.01 23.11 -10.37
CA ALA A 58 18.75 23.77 -10.72
C ALA A 58 19.02 25.06 -11.50
N PHE A 59 20.03 25.83 -11.10
CA PHE A 59 20.45 27.06 -11.77
C PHE A 59 21.02 26.77 -13.16
N TYR A 60 21.89 25.77 -13.29
CA TYR A 60 22.43 25.33 -14.58
C TYR A 60 21.32 24.90 -15.54
N ARG A 61 20.33 24.17 -15.07
CA ARG A 61 19.17 23.76 -15.89
C ARG A 61 18.29 24.93 -16.29
N LEU A 62 18.08 25.90 -15.40
CA LEU A 62 17.29 27.11 -15.72
C LEU A 62 17.91 27.93 -16.84
N ILE A 63 19.24 28.04 -16.90
CA ILE A 63 19.97 28.78 -17.94
C ILE A 63 19.79 28.11 -19.32
N TRP A 64 19.75 26.78 -19.38
CA TRP A 64 19.77 26.05 -20.66
C TRP A 64 18.39 25.58 -21.15
N VAL A 65 17.33 25.81 -20.39
CA VAL A 65 15.96 25.44 -20.76
C VAL A 65 15.30 26.56 -21.56
N LYS A 66 14.74 26.23 -22.73
CA LYS A 66 14.05 27.18 -23.63
C LYS A 66 12.85 27.91 -22.98
N ASN A 67 12.23 27.32 -21.94
CA ASN A 67 11.10 27.89 -21.21
C ASN A 67 11.18 27.60 -19.72
N PRO A 68 11.78 28.48 -18.90
CA PRO A 68 12.02 28.26 -17.48
C PRO A 68 10.74 28.11 -16.67
N TRP A 69 9.68 28.84 -16.98
CA TRP A 69 8.41 28.76 -16.27
C TRP A 69 7.73 27.39 -16.44
N LYS A 70 7.80 26.81 -17.64
CA LYS A 70 7.28 25.47 -17.90
C LYS A 70 8.09 24.41 -17.17
N TYR A 71 9.39 24.59 -17.05
CA TYR A 71 10.28 23.71 -16.29
C TYR A 71 9.98 23.76 -14.77
N ILE A 72 9.79 24.96 -14.21
CA ILE A 72 9.40 25.16 -12.80
C ILE A 72 8.05 24.47 -12.53
N ALA A 73 7.04 24.70 -13.38
CA ALA A 73 5.73 24.07 -13.23
C ALA A 73 5.75 22.53 -13.35
N GLN A 74 6.73 21.98 -14.09
CA GLN A 74 6.92 20.54 -14.20
C GLN A 74 7.71 19.91 -13.04
N HIS A 75 8.44 20.71 -12.26
CA HIS A 75 9.29 20.26 -11.15
C HIS A 75 9.11 21.10 -9.86
N PRO A 76 7.87 21.31 -9.38
CA PRO A 76 7.60 22.25 -8.29
C PRO A 76 8.35 21.89 -6.99
N LEU A 77 8.47 20.61 -6.66
CA LEU A 77 9.17 20.12 -5.46
C LEU A 77 10.65 20.56 -5.43
N ARG A 78 11.34 20.59 -6.58
CA ARG A 78 12.73 21.05 -6.64
C ARG A 78 12.86 22.53 -6.31
N PHE A 79 11.90 23.34 -6.73
CA PHE A 79 11.92 24.78 -6.45
C PHE A 79 11.50 25.12 -5.05
N VAL A 80 10.60 24.34 -4.45
CA VAL A 80 10.28 24.47 -3.02
C VAL A 80 11.51 24.15 -2.18
N ILE A 81 12.22 23.06 -2.47
CA ILE A 81 13.48 22.70 -1.80
C ILE A 81 14.53 23.81 -1.98
N LEU A 82 14.66 24.35 -3.19
CA LEU A 82 15.57 25.43 -3.52
C LEU A 82 15.24 26.71 -2.74
N LEU A 83 13.97 27.09 -2.67
CA LEU A 83 13.49 28.24 -1.91
C LEU A 83 13.78 28.08 -0.41
N MET A 84 13.58 26.89 0.13
CA MET A 84 13.89 26.59 1.54
C MET A 84 15.39 26.68 1.83
N ILE A 85 16.24 26.19 0.92
CA ILE A 85 17.70 26.32 1.01
C ILE A 85 18.13 27.79 0.95
N LEU A 86 17.52 28.58 0.06
CA LEU A 86 17.81 30.02 -0.05
C LEU A 86 17.37 30.80 1.19
N LEU A 87 16.24 30.47 1.79
CA LEU A 87 15.78 31.06 3.04
C LEU A 87 16.73 30.75 4.20
N GLU A 88 17.31 29.54 4.24
CA GLU A 88 18.30 29.13 5.22
C GLU A 88 19.64 29.86 5.01
N LEU A 89 20.11 29.94 3.77
CA LEU A 89 21.36 30.64 3.41
C LEU A 89 21.25 32.16 3.56
N SER A 90 20.05 32.75 3.45
CA SER A 90 19.84 34.21 3.58
C SER A 90 20.00 34.77 5.01
N GLY A 91 20.32 33.91 5.97
CA GLY A 91 20.53 34.34 7.35
C GLY A 91 19.26 34.78 8.09
N VAL A 92 18.06 34.55 7.52
CA VAL A 92 16.79 34.79 8.24
C VAL A 92 16.77 33.99 9.56
N ALA A 93 17.44 32.84 9.55
CA ALA A 93 17.66 32.03 10.74
C ALA A 93 18.57 32.72 11.80
N THR A 94 19.61 33.42 11.38
CA THR A 94 20.52 34.14 12.27
C THR A 94 19.94 35.46 12.77
N TRP A 95 19.08 36.13 12.01
CA TRP A 95 18.36 37.32 12.43
C TRP A 95 17.39 37.04 13.58
N SER A 96 16.73 35.89 13.57
CA SER A 96 15.86 35.41 14.66
C SER A 96 16.64 35.11 15.96
N GLN A 97 17.91 34.73 15.88
CA GLN A 97 18.76 34.44 17.05
C GLN A 97 19.16 35.72 17.85
N SER A 98 19.19 36.88 17.20
CA SER A 98 19.62 38.15 17.83
C SER A 98 18.53 38.77 18.70
N HIS A 99 17.28 38.30 18.63
CA HIS A 99 16.15 38.85 19.36
C HIS A 99 15.47 37.81 20.25
N LYS A 100 16.02 37.63 21.46
CA LYS A 100 15.43 37.00 22.66
C LYS A 100 15.14 35.49 22.67
N GLY A 101 15.98 34.74 23.38
CA GLY A 101 15.57 33.60 24.23
C GLY A 101 15.08 32.28 23.54
N GLY A 102 15.03 32.19 22.21
CA GLY A 102 14.45 31.04 21.48
C GLY A 102 15.46 30.14 20.76
N SER A 103 16.74 30.19 21.11
CA SER A 103 17.81 29.61 20.31
C SER A 103 17.82 28.07 20.19
N ALA A 104 17.36 27.36 21.19
CA ALA A 104 17.40 25.89 21.19
C ALA A 104 16.27 25.27 20.36
N THR A 105 15.08 25.81 20.42
CA THR A 105 13.90 25.28 19.67
C THR A 105 13.99 25.54 18.18
N PHE A 106 14.55 26.70 17.78
CA PHE A 106 14.66 27.02 16.35
C PHE A 106 15.73 26.17 15.63
N SER A 107 16.88 25.93 16.27
CA SER A 107 17.94 25.08 15.72
C SER A 107 17.48 23.60 15.59
N LEU A 108 16.62 23.14 16.50
CA LEU A 108 16.00 21.81 16.42
C LEU A 108 15.01 21.73 15.26
N ILE A 109 14.15 22.74 15.07
CA ILE A 109 13.16 22.78 13.97
C ILE A 109 13.88 22.83 12.62
N VAL A 110 14.92 23.63 12.47
CA VAL A 110 15.71 23.70 11.22
C VAL A 110 16.44 22.38 10.96
N GLY A 111 17.00 21.75 12.00
CA GLY A 111 17.62 20.44 11.89
C GLY A 111 16.65 19.35 11.46
N GLU A 112 15.44 19.31 12.03
CA GLU A 112 14.38 18.35 11.64
C GLU A 112 13.88 18.61 10.24
N LEU A 113 13.70 19.87 9.85
CA LEU A 113 13.31 20.26 8.50
C LEU A 113 14.35 19.82 7.47
N TYR A 114 15.63 20.01 7.77
CA TYR A 114 16.75 19.60 6.93
C TYR A 114 16.79 18.07 6.74
N VAL A 115 16.64 17.29 7.82
CA VAL A 115 16.55 15.84 7.76
C VAL A 115 15.36 15.40 6.91
N THR A 116 14.22 16.06 7.06
CA THR A 116 13.03 15.78 6.27
C THR A 116 13.24 16.05 4.78
N ILE A 117 13.90 17.16 4.43
CA ILE A 117 14.24 17.51 3.05
C ILE A 117 15.24 16.51 2.45
N ALA A 118 16.28 16.14 3.21
CA ALA A 118 17.26 15.14 2.78
C ALA A 118 16.61 13.77 2.56
N MET A 119 15.68 13.36 3.42
CA MET A 119 14.87 12.15 3.25
C MET A 119 14.01 12.21 1.99
N LEU A 120 13.32 13.32 1.73
CA LEU A 120 12.51 13.49 0.53
C LEU A 120 13.36 13.46 -0.74
N ALA A 121 14.55 14.07 -0.72
CA ALA A 121 15.49 14.03 -1.83
C ALA A 121 16.06 12.61 -2.06
N PHE A 122 16.35 11.89 -0.97
CA PHE A 122 16.78 10.49 -1.04
C PHE A 122 15.67 9.59 -1.59
N ILE A 123 14.44 9.72 -1.08
CA ILE A 123 13.27 8.98 -1.59
C ILE A 123 13.07 9.29 -3.07
N GLY A 124 13.19 10.54 -3.50
CA GLY A 124 13.10 10.93 -4.91
C GLY A 124 14.21 10.32 -5.78
N SER A 125 15.44 10.24 -5.29
CA SER A 125 16.56 9.60 -5.98
C SER A 125 16.41 8.09 -6.03
N TRP A 126 15.95 7.49 -4.94
CA TRP A 126 15.64 6.07 -4.86
C TRP A 126 14.52 5.66 -5.81
N ILE A 127 13.42 6.41 -5.86
CA ILE A 127 12.34 6.21 -6.84
C ILE A 127 12.90 6.17 -8.27
N LYS A 128 13.80 7.10 -8.61
CA LYS A 128 14.46 7.10 -9.94
C LYS A 128 15.31 5.85 -10.16
N GLY A 129 16.03 5.38 -9.14
CA GLY A 129 16.81 4.14 -9.18
C GLY A 129 15.93 2.92 -9.42
N VAL A 130 14.84 2.78 -8.68
CA VAL A 130 13.85 1.69 -8.85
C VAL A 130 13.20 1.75 -10.22
N LEU A 131 12.84 2.95 -10.71
CA LEU A 131 12.31 3.13 -12.06
C LEU A 131 13.32 2.72 -13.14
N ALA A 132 14.59 3.06 -12.97
CA ALA A 132 15.66 2.68 -13.90
C ALA A 132 15.91 1.17 -13.90
N ALA A 133 15.96 0.54 -12.73
CA ALA A 133 16.09 -0.91 -12.57
C ALA A 133 14.88 -1.64 -13.18
N ASN A 134 13.67 -1.16 -12.90
CA ASN A 134 12.45 -1.73 -13.46
C ASN A 134 12.39 -1.62 -14.99
N ARG A 135 12.82 -0.47 -15.57
CA ARG A 135 12.93 -0.30 -17.03
C ARG A 135 13.96 -1.25 -17.65
N TRP A 136 15.08 -1.44 -16.99
CA TRP A 136 16.10 -2.38 -17.43
C TRP A 136 15.60 -3.82 -17.42
N LEU A 137 14.88 -4.22 -16.36
CA LEU A 137 14.23 -5.53 -16.26
C LEU A 137 13.11 -5.72 -17.29
N ALA A 138 12.25 -4.71 -17.46
CA ALA A 138 11.13 -4.75 -18.40
C ALA A 138 11.56 -4.83 -19.88
N ASN A 139 12.75 -4.33 -20.20
CA ASN A 139 13.32 -4.45 -21.56
C ASN A 139 13.87 -5.85 -21.88
N ARG A 140 14.07 -6.68 -20.86
CA ARG A 140 14.43 -8.10 -21.03
C ARG A 140 13.16 -8.91 -20.99
N SER A 141 12.60 -9.36 -22.07
CA SER A 141 11.38 -10.17 -22.24
C SER A 141 11.14 -11.21 -21.10
N MET A 142 11.05 -10.70 -19.85
CA MET A 142 10.91 -11.49 -18.64
C MET A 142 9.51 -12.10 -18.56
N PRO A 143 9.34 -13.32 -18.05
CA PRO A 143 8.03 -13.89 -17.78
C PRO A 143 7.19 -12.95 -16.88
N PHE A 144 5.90 -12.85 -17.16
CA PHE A 144 4.95 -11.97 -16.45
C PHE A 144 4.99 -12.07 -14.91
N LEU A 145 5.30 -13.27 -14.38
CA LEU A 145 5.44 -13.54 -12.95
C LEU A 145 6.69 -12.92 -12.31
N VAL A 146 7.77 -12.82 -13.07
CA VAL A 146 9.10 -12.51 -12.52
C VAL A 146 9.22 -11.03 -12.15
N LEU A 147 8.69 -10.14 -12.97
CA LEU A 147 8.86 -8.70 -12.75
C LEU A 147 8.14 -8.18 -11.49
N PRO A 148 6.85 -8.51 -11.20
CA PRO A 148 6.22 -8.16 -9.94
C PRO A 148 6.97 -8.75 -8.74
N THR A 149 7.37 -10.01 -8.81
CA THR A 149 8.10 -10.68 -7.74
C THR A 149 9.38 -9.93 -7.39
N ILE A 150 10.23 -9.63 -8.38
CA ILE A 150 11.48 -8.88 -8.16
C ILE A 150 11.19 -7.48 -7.60
N THR A 151 10.16 -6.79 -8.14
CA THR A 151 9.86 -5.42 -7.71
C THR A 151 9.37 -5.38 -6.27
N PHE A 152 8.47 -6.28 -5.87
CA PHE A 152 8.02 -6.39 -4.47
C PHE A 152 9.18 -6.75 -3.54
N SER A 153 10.00 -7.76 -3.90
CA SER A 153 11.19 -8.16 -3.12
C SER A 153 12.18 -7.00 -2.95
N LEU A 154 12.39 -6.20 -4.00
CA LEU A 154 13.26 -5.03 -3.94
C LEU A 154 12.72 -3.95 -2.99
N VAL A 155 11.40 -3.68 -3.04
CA VAL A 155 10.75 -2.71 -2.13
C VAL A 155 10.86 -3.19 -0.68
N ILE A 156 10.63 -4.48 -0.43
CA ILE A 156 10.77 -5.09 0.91
C ILE A 156 12.24 -4.95 1.36
N PHE A 157 13.19 -5.36 0.56
CA PHE A 157 14.62 -5.31 0.90
C PHE A 157 15.07 -3.90 1.29
N ILE A 158 14.67 -2.90 0.52
CA ILE A 158 15.02 -1.50 0.80
C ILE A 158 14.26 -0.99 2.02
N GLY A 159 12.98 -1.34 2.17
CA GLY A 159 12.20 -1.00 3.37
C GLY A 159 12.84 -1.54 4.65
N VAL A 160 13.36 -2.77 4.62
CA VAL A 160 14.11 -3.37 5.73
C VAL A 160 15.36 -2.57 6.03
N ILE A 161 16.18 -2.28 5.02
CA ILE A 161 17.40 -1.46 5.22
C ILE A 161 17.06 -0.13 5.87
N ILE A 162 16.05 0.60 5.36
CA ILE A 162 15.70 1.92 5.89
C ILE A 162 15.21 1.81 7.34
N LEU A 163 14.28 0.91 7.64
CA LEU A 163 13.70 0.80 8.98
C LEU A 163 14.62 0.14 10.00
N SER A 164 15.66 -0.59 9.57
CA SER A 164 16.72 -1.09 10.46
C SER A 164 17.70 0.00 10.87
N LEU A 165 17.66 1.18 10.23
CA LEU A 165 18.56 2.26 10.59
C LEU A 165 18.16 2.88 11.93
N PRO A 166 19.11 3.11 12.85
CA PRO A 166 18.86 3.85 14.08
C PRO A 166 18.30 5.24 13.72
N GLY A 167 17.36 5.75 14.48
CA GLY A 167 16.61 6.97 14.14
C GLY A 167 15.21 6.73 13.58
N PHE A 168 14.94 5.55 13.00
CA PHE A 168 13.59 5.15 12.62
C PHE A 168 12.90 4.28 13.68
N HIS A 169 13.65 3.70 14.60
CA HIS A 169 13.14 2.94 15.74
C HIS A 169 13.63 3.52 17.07
N ARG A 170 12.87 3.31 18.15
CA ARG A 170 13.17 3.86 19.49
C ARG A 170 14.10 2.96 20.30
N HIS A 171 14.14 1.68 20.02
CA HIS A 171 14.98 0.67 20.64
C HIS A 171 15.44 -0.34 19.58
N PRO A 172 16.56 -1.05 19.78
CA PRO A 172 17.04 -2.06 18.85
C PRO A 172 15.96 -3.11 18.59
N LEU A 173 15.69 -3.38 17.31
CA LEU A 173 14.74 -4.39 16.86
C LEU A 173 15.48 -5.57 16.23
N ALA A 174 14.95 -6.78 16.39
CA ALA A 174 15.50 -7.94 15.72
C ALA A 174 15.28 -7.81 14.20
N GLU A 175 16.28 -8.14 13.39
CA GLU A 175 16.23 -8.00 11.93
C GLU A 175 15.05 -8.76 11.30
N LEU A 176 14.72 -9.94 11.85
CA LEU A 176 13.59 -10.74 11.41
C LEU A 176 12.26 -10.04 11.69
N ASP A 177 12.14 -9.33 12.80
CA ASP A 177 10.91 -8.60 13.16
C ASP A 177 10.72 -7.38 12.27
N VAL A 178 11.80 -6.70 11.91
CA VAL A 178 11.78 -5.63 10.89
C VAL A 178 11.39 -6.20 9.53
N LEU A 179 11.98 -7.32 9.11
CA LEU A 179 11.63 -8.00 7.85
C LEU A 179 10.15 -8.41 7.83
N PHE A 180 9.64 -8.97 8.93
CA PHE A 180 8.23 -9.35 9.06
C PHE A 180 7.31 -8.13 8.88
N THR A 181 7.59 -7.07 9.64
CA THR A 181 6.76 -5.85 9.67
C THR A 181 6.79 -5.13 8.31
N VAL A 182 7.97 -5.01 7.68
CA VAL A 182 8.12 -4.44 6.33
C VAL A 182 7.39 -5.29 5.29
N THR A 183 7.52 -6.62 5.35
CA THR A 183 6.82 -7.50 4.42
C THR A 183 5.31 -7.36 4.59
N SER A 184 4.83 -7.31 5.83
CA SER A 184 3.42 -7.09 6.15
C SER A 184 2.93 -5.74 5.61
N ALA A 185 3.71 -4.68 5.74
CA ALA A 185 3.38 -3.34 5.23
C ALA A 185 3.32 -3.30 3.70
N VAL A 186 4.34 -3.84 3.02
CA VAL A 186 4.41 -3.84 1.55
C VAL A 186 3.40 -4.81 0.94
N CYS A 187 3.15 -5.96 1.57
CA CYS A 187 2.08 -6.87 1.15
C CYS A 187 0.69 -6.42 1.60
N VAL A 188 0.63 -5.33 2.40
CA VAL A 188 -0.63 -4.75 2.88
C VAL A 188 -1.44 -5.79 3.65
N THR A 189 -0.79 -6.44 4.61
CA THR A 189 -1.41 -7.51 5.41
C THR A 189 -1.90 -6.99 6.74
N GLY A 190 -1.04 -6.30 7.53
CA GLY A 190 -1.41 -5.78 8.84
C GLY A 190 -1.05 -6.66 10.03
N LEU A 191 -0.53 -7.87 9.81
CA LEU A 191 0.06 -8.66 10.89
C LEU A 191 1.33 -7.98 11.41
N SER A 192 1.49 -7.90 12.71
CA SER A 192 2.68 -7.31 13.33
C SER A 192 3.18 -8.16 14.48
N VAL A 193 4.49 -8.32 14.57
CA VAL A 193 5.20 -8.97 15.68
C VAL A 193 5.74 -7.94 16.68
N ILE A 194 5.70 -6.65 16.32
CA ILE A 194 6.14 -5.52 17.14
C ILE A 194 5.03 -4.48 17.22
N ASP A 195 4.99 -3.78 18.35
CA ASP A 195 4.05 -2.69 18.56
C ASP A 195 4.56 -1.41 17.86
N LEU A 196 3.85 -0.95 16.83
CA LEU A 196 4.30 0.16 15.98
C LEU A 196 4.48 1.48 16.75
N PRO A 197 3.51 1.93 17.57
CA PRO A 197 3.61 3.23 18.24
C PRO A 197 4.78 3.33 19.22
N THR A 198 5.12 2.23 19.88
CA THR A 198 6.22 2.20 20.87
C THR A 198 7.57 1.90 20.23
N SER A 199 7.61 1.15 19.13
CA SER A 199 8.85 0.70 18.50
C SER A 199 9.41 1.68 17.48
N PHE A 200 8.55 2.36 16.72
CA PHE A 200 8.99 3.28 15.67
C PHE A 200 8.89 4.74 16.08
N THR A 201 9.88 5.53 15.64
CA THR A 201 9.83 7.00 15.73
C THR A 201 8.77 7.55 14.77
N PRO A 202 8.33 8.81 14.89
CA PRO A 202 7.43 9.45 13.93
C PRO A 202 7.94 9.35 12.48
N GLN A 203 9.26 9.45 12.27
CA GLN A 203 9.88 9.28 10.96
C GLN A 203 9.74 7.83 10.46
N GLY A 204 9.94 6.83 11.34
CA GLY A 204 9.71 5.43 11.02
C GLY A 204 8.25 5.16 10.65
N GLN A 205 7.30 5.76 11.35
CA GLN A 205 5.86 5.66 11.05
C GLN A 205 5.52 6.26 9.68
N VAL A 206 6.14 7.38 9.29
CA VAL A 206 5.98 7.97 7.94
C VAL A 206 6.52 7.02 6.87
N ILE A 207 7.70 6.42 7.08
CA ILE A 207 8.24 5.42 6.15
C ILE A 207 7.32 4.20 6.05
N MET A 208 6.76 3.72 7.18
CA MET A 208 5.75 2.65 7.18
C MET A 208 4.52 3.03 6.34
N ALA A 209 3.98 4.23 6.50
CA ALA A 209 2.85 4.70 5.69
C ALA A 209 3.19 4.74 4.19
N LEU A 210 4.42 5.16 3.82
CA LEU A 210 4.89 5.14 2.44
C LEU A 210 5.02 3.70 1.88
N LEU A 211 5.52 2.74 2.68
CA LEU A 211 5.60 1.33 2.28
C LEU A 211 4.20 0.73 2.08
N ILE A 212 3.25 1.04 2.97
CA ILE A 212 1.84 0.67 2.84
C ILE A 212 1.25 1.24 1.55
N GLN A 213 1.50 2.51 1.26
CA GLN A 213 1.02 3.18 0.05
C GLN A 213 1.56 2.54 -1.23
N LEU A 214 2.87 2.24 -1.27
CA LEU A 214 3.51 1.55 -2.39
C LEU A 214 2.93 0.15 -2.61
N GLY A 215 2.69 -0.58 -1.53
CA GLY A 215 2.08 -1.91 -1.56
C GLY A 215 0.60 -1.89 -1.95
N GLY A 216 -0.17 -0.96 -1.39
CA GLY A 216 -1.62 -0.84 -1.61
C GLY A 216 -1.98 -0.49 -3.04
N LEU A 217 -1.34 0.52 -3.59
CA LEU A 217 -1.51 0.89 -5.01
C LEU A 217 -0.96 -0.18 -5.97
N GLY A 218 -0.17 -1.11 -5.46
CA GLY A 218 0.60 -2.06 -6.24
C GLY A 218 1.85 -1.42 -6.84
N THR A 219 2.99 -2.07 -6.66
CA THR A 219 4.30 -1.51 -7.05
C THR A 219 4.35 -1.11 -8.51
N MET A 220 3.73 -1.90 -9.41
CA MET A 220 3.72 -1.62 -10.85
C MET A 220 2.85 -0.41 -11.22
N THR A 221 1.70 -0.26 -10.57
CA THR A 221 0.80 0.89 -10.77
C THR A 221 1.49 2.16 -10.28
N THR A 222 2.12 2.11 -9.10
CA THR A 222 2.87 3.21 -8.51
C THR A 222 4.05 3.61 -9.39
N LEU A 223 4.83 2.64 -9.87
CA LEU A 223 5.94 2.91 -10.79
C LEU A 223 5.47 3.51 -12.11
N GLY A 224 4.33 3.04 -12.63
CA GLY A 224 3.69 3.62 -13.82
C GLY A 224 3.24 5.07 -13.60
N MET A 225 2.66 5.39 -12.45
CA MET A 225 2.29 6.77 -12.06
C MET A 225 3.52 7.66 -11.95
N LEU A 226 4.54 7.20 -11.25
CA LEU A 226 5.79 7.93 -11.08
C LEU A 226 6.51 8.17 -12.42
N ALA A 227 6.53 7.16 -13.32
CA ALA A 227 7.09 7.32 -14.66
C ALA A 227 6.35 8.39 -15.48
N LEU A 228 5.01 8.43 -15.39
CA LEU A 228 4.20 9.44 -16.05
C LEU A 228 4.42 10.84 -15.47
N TRP A 229 4.56 10.93 -14.15
CA TRP A 229 4.79 12.21 -13.46
C TRP A 229 6.14 12.84 -13.82
N HIS A 230 7.18 12.02 -13.95
CA HIS A 230 8.51 12.51 -14.37
C HIS A 230 8.62 12.76 -15.89
N GLY A 231 7.50 12.80 -16.62
CA GLY A 231 7.50 13.03 -18.07
C GLY A 231 8.13 11.91 -18.90
N GLY A 232 8.41 10.75 -18.26
CA GLY A 232 8.98 9.58 -18.91
C GLY A 232 7.98 8.91 -19.87
N ARG A 233 8.50 8.39 -20.98
CA ARG A 233 7.72 7.50 -21.86
C ARG A 233 7.82 6.08 -21.26
N LEU A 234 6.68 5.46 -21.04
CA LEU A 234 6.64 4.05 -20.65
C LEU A 234 7.28 3.19 -21.75
N THR A 235 8.16 2.27 -21.38
CA THR A 235 8.74 1.28 -22.30
C THR A 235 7.66 0.33 -22.82
N LEU A 236 7.92 -0.37 -23.91
CA LEU A 236 6.98 -1.37 -24.45
C LEU A 236 6.64 -2.44 -23.41
N GLY A 237 7.61 -2.93 -22.64
CA GLY A 237 7.40 -3.91 -21.57
C GLY A 237 6.53 -3.38 -20.44
N GLU A 238 6.80 -2.16 -19.94
CA GLU A 238 5.95 -1.49 -18.94
C GLU A 238 4.53 -1.27 -19.44
N ARG A 239 4.36 -0.92 -20.71
CA ARG A 239 3.04 -0.71 -21.34
C ARG A 239 2.24 -2.00 -21.43
N VAL A 240 2.87 -3.08 -21.89
CA VAL A 240 2.22 -4.40 -21.98
C VAL A 240 1.80 -4.85 -20.58
N MET A 241 2.68 -4.72 -19.62
CA MET A 241 2.45 -5.16 -18.25
C MET A 241 1.38 -4.33 -17.53
N LEU A 242 1.43 -3.00 -17.64
CA LEU A 242 0.38 -2.12 -17.11
C LEU A 242 -0.96 -2.38 -17.80
N LYS A 243 -0.97 -2.61 -19.12
CA LYS A 243 -2.17 -3.01 -19.86
C LYS A 243 -2.74 -4.30 -19.28
N GLU A 244 -1.87 -5.23 -18.92
CA GLU A 244 -2.27 -6.52 -18.36
C GLU A 244 -2.79 -6.43 -16.93
N LEU A 245 -2.15 -5.63 -16.09
CA LEU A 245 -2.54 -5.45 -14.68
C LEU A 245 -3.79 -4.57 -14.53
N VAL A 246 -3.94 -3.58 -15.41
CA VAL A 246 -4.96 -2.54 -15.32
C VAL A 246 -6.15 -2.84 -16.25
N GLY A 247 -6.08 -3.91 -17.07
CA GLY A 247 -7.18 -4.34 -17.95
C GLY A 247 -7.49 -3.37 -19.11
N GLY A 248 -6.61 -2.40 -19.41
CA GLY A 248 -6.82 -1.39 -20.45
C GLY A 248 -6.57 -1.95 -21.86
N GLN A 249 -7.49 -1.69 -22.79
CA GLN A 249 -7.33 -2.13 -24.19
C GLN A 249 -6.39 -1.21 -24.99
N GLN A 250 -6.30 0.09 -24.64
CA GLN A 250 -5.48 1.09 -25.34
C GLN A 250 -4.57 1.86 -24.39
N LEU A 251 -3.40 2.27 -24.86
CA LEU A 251 -2.39 3.04 -24.11
C LEU A 251 -2.92 4.37 -23.54
N ARG A 252 -3.80 5.05 -24.29
CA ARG A 252 -4.41 6.31 -23.86
C ARG A 252 -5.33 6.06 -22.64
N GLN A 253 -6.07 4.97 -22.64
CA GLN A 253 -6.94 4.55 -21.55
C GLN A 253 -6.13 4.20 -20.30
N THR A 254 -5.00 3.51 -20.45
CA THR A 254 -4.10 3.16 -19.33
C THR A 254 -3.56 4.42 -18.64
N LYS A 255 -3.11 5.42 -19.41
CA LYS A 255 -2.63 6.70 -18.84
C LYS A 255 -3.74 7.45 -18.08
N GLN A 256 -4.93 7.50 -18.65
CA GLN A 256 -6.07 8.16 -18.03
C GLN A 256 -6.48 7.43 -16.74
N LEU A 257 -6.50 6.11 -16.77
CA LEU A 257 -6.81 5.31 -15.59
C LEU A 257 -5.77 5.50 -14.47
N LEU A 258 -4.48 5.49 -14.78
CA LEU A 258 -3.44 5.78 -13.77
C LEU A 258 -3.60 7.17 -13.13
N LYS A 259 -3.94 8.19 -13.93
CA LYS A 259 -4.23 9.53 -13.40
C LYS A 259 -5.46 9.53 -12.50
N THR A 260 -6.51 8.82 -12.90
CA THR A 260 -7.75 8.70 -12.09
C THR A 260 -7.47 7.97 -10.79
N ILE A 261 -6.69 6.89 -10.82
CA ILE A 261 -6.27 6.16 -9.61
C ILE A 261 -5.53 7.11 -8.66
N ALA A 262 -4.50 7.81 -9.14
CA ALA A 262 -3.74 8.76 -8.33
C ALA A 262 -4.64 9.85 -7.73
N PHE A 263 -5.52 10.45 -8.54
CA PHE A 263 -6.44 11.50 -8.10
C PHE A 263 -7.41 10.99 -7.03
N VAL A 264 -8.08 9.87 -7.28
CA VAL A 264 -9.05 9.28 -6.34
C VAL A 264 -8.37 8.91 -5.03
N THR A 265 -7.20 8.27 -5.08
CA THR A 265 -6.41 7.90 -3.90
C THR A 265 -6.12 9.13 -3.04
N ILE A 266 -5.51 10.16 -3.64
CA ILE A 266 -5.14 11.39 -2.92
C ILE A 266 -6.39 12.06 -2.32
N VAL A 267 -7.48 12.17 -3.07
CA VAL A 267 -8.70 12.82 -2.58
C VAL A 267 -9.33 12.04 -1.43
N VAL A 268 -9.47 10.72 -1.55
CA VAL A 268 -10.11 9.90 -0.52
C VAL A 268 -9.25 9.85 0.74
N GLU A 269 -7.94 9.68 0.61
CA GLU A 269 -7.01 9.68 1.75
C GLU A 269 -6.95 11.05 2.43
N LEU A 270 -6.98 12.15 1.68
CA LEU A 270 -7.00 13.50 2.24
C LEU A 270 -8.31 13.76 3.00
N LEU A 271 -9.45 13.39 2.42
CA LEU A 271 -10.76 13.51 3.10
C LEU A 271 -10.79 12.67 4.38
N GLY A 272 -10.28 11.43 4.34
CA GLY A 272 -10.13 10.58 5.51
C GLY A 272 -9.21 11.18 6.57
N THR A 273 -8.07 11.74 6.15
CA THR A 273 -7.11 12.43 7.03
C THR A 273 -7.76 13.60 7.75
N VAL A 274 -8.46 14.46 7.01
CA VAL A 274 -9.14 15.63 7.59
C VAL A 274 -10.27 15.19 8.53
N ALA A 275 -11.07 14.19 8.14
CA ALA A 275 -12.15 13.68 8.97
C ALA A 275 -11.64 13.08 10.29
N LEU A 276 -10.65 12.19 10.24
CA LEU A 276 -10.03 11.58 11.44
C LEU A 276 -9.29 12.62 12.28
N GLY A 277 -8.51 13.50 11.64
CA GLY A 277 -7.81 14.58 12.33
C GLY A 277 -8.76 15.53 13.07
N PHE A 278 -9.93 15.82 12.49
CA PHE A 278 -10.96 16.63 13.14
C PHE A 278 -11.62 15.89 14.32
N LEU A 279 -11.94 14.60 14.17
CA LEU A 279 -12.51 13.79 15.25
C LEU A 279 -11.57 13.66 16.44
N TRP A 280 -10.28 13.50 16.19
CA TRP A 280 -9.25 13.26 17.22
C TRP A 280 -8.55 14.51 17.74
N ARG A 281 -8.86 15.70 17.23
CA ARG A 281 -8.17 16.96 17.54
C ARG A 281 -8.02 17.28 19.04
N ASN A 282 -9.01 16.89 19.84
CA ASN A 282 -9.06 17.14 21.27
C ASN A 282 -8.66 15.93 22.12
N GLN A 283 -8.42 14.77 21.49
CA GLN A 283 -8.17 13.51 22.19
C GLN A 283 -6.70 13.09 22.09
N MET A 284 -6.01 13.50 21.02
CA MET A 284 -4.68 12.98 20.70
C MET A 284 -3.73 14.09 20.23
N PRO A 285 -2.44 14.02 20.64
CA PRO A 285 -1.41 14.89 20.09
C PRO A 285 -1.19 14.54 18.61
N HIS A 286 -0.88 15.54 17.80
CA HIS A 286 -0.63 15.35 16.36
C HIS A 286 -1.76 14.63 15.61
N ALA A 287 -3.02 14.89 15.97
CA ALA A 287 -4.21 14.20 15.43
C ALA A 287 -4.26 14.13 13.90
N LEU A 288 -3.76 15.17 13.19
CA LEU A 288 -3.72 15.18 11.74
C LEU A 288 -2.72 14.15 11.17
N LEU A 289 -1.55 14.00 11.79
CA LEU A 289 -0.55 13.00 11.37
C LEU A 289 -1.05 11.58 11.64
N GLN A 290 -1.64 11.36 12.80
CA GLN A 290 -2.27 10.07 13.13
C GLN A 290 -3.43 9.77 12.20
N GLY A 291 -4.27 10.78 11.91
CA GLY A 291 -5.35 10.67 10.93
C GLY A 291 -4.84 10.31 9.53
N ALA A 292 -3.72 10.91 9.10
CA ALA A 292 -3.10 10.59 7.81
C ALA A 292 -2.60 9.14 7.74
N PHE A 293 -1.91 8.66 8.78
CA PHE A 293 -1.46 7.28 8.85
C PHE A 293 -2.63 6.30 8.75
N HIS A 294 -3.66 6.51 9.57
CA HIS A 294 -4.83 5.62 9.59
C HIS A 294 -5.68 5.72 8.32
N ALA A 295 -5.77 6.91 7.69
CA ALA A 295 -6.46 7.06 6.41
C ALA A 295 -5.75 6.28 5.30
N ILE A 296 -4.42 6.36 5.20
CA ILE A 296 -3.61 5.58 4.28
C ILE A 296 -3.75 4.08 4.57
N SER A 297 -3.59 3.68 5.84
CA SER A 297 -3.69 2.28 6.25
C SER A 297 -5.07 1.69 5.93
N ALA A 298 -6.15 2.44 6.20
CA ALA A 298 -7.52 2.00 5.94
C ALA A 298 -7.85 1.94 4.45
N PHE A 299 -7.50 2.98 3.67
CA PHE A 299 -7.74 3.00 2.23
C PHE A 299 -6.92 1.93 1.51
N CYS A 300 -5.68 1.73 1.91
CA CYS A 300 -4.85 0.64 1.39
C CYS A 300 -5.25 -0.75 1.89
N ASN A 301 -6.18 -0.87 2.84
CA ASN A 301 -6.57 -2.12 3.50
C ASN A 301 -5.37 -2.80 4.19
N ALA A 302 -4.54 -2.03 4.88
CA ALA A 302 -3.29 -2.50 5.45
C ALA A 302 -3.39 -2.96 6.92
N GLY A 303 -4.43 -2.52 7.66
CA GLY A 303 -4.68 -2.97 9.02
C GLY A 303 -3.71 -2.49 10.09
N PHE A 304 -2.72 -1.67 9.73
CA PHE A 304 -1.80 -1.09 10.69
C PHE A 304 -2.42 0.07 11.44
N SER A 305 -2.23 0.07 12.76
CA SER A 305 -2.68 1.14 13.65
C SER A 305 -1.50 1.72 14.44
N LEU A 306 -1.59 3.00 14.79
CA LEU A 306 -0.72 3.66 15.77
C LEU A 306 -1.29 3.57 17.19
N PHE A 307 -2.33 2.76 17.40
CA PHE A 307 -2.85 2.38 18.72
C PHE A 307 -2.40 0.96 19.03
N GLN A 308 -2.00 0.70 20.28
CA GLN A 308 -1.49 -0.61 20.71
C GLN A 308 -2.51 -1.73 20.57
N ASP A 309 -3.79 -1.40 20.78
CA ASP A 309 -4.93 -2.32 20.73
C ASP A 309 -5.74 -2.21 19.44
N SER A 310 -5.15 -1.67 18.36
CA SER A 310 -5.85 -1.36 17.11
C SER A 310 -6.98 -0.33 17.36
N PHE A 311 -8.26 -0.69 17.25
CA PHE A 311 -9.41 0.17 17.56
C PHE A 311 -10.27 -0.36 18.71
N ILE A 312 -9.76 -1.26 19.57
CA ILE A 312 -10.53 -1.84 20.69
C ILE A 312 -10.94 -0.76 21.68
N SER A 313 -10.03 0.15 22.04
CA SER A 313 -10.32 1.30 22.91
C SER A 313 -11.33 2.28 22.29
N LEU A 314 -11.36 2.38 20.96
CA LEU A 314 -12.26 3.28 20.22
C LEU A 314 -13.54 2.58 19.71
N ARG A 315 -13.86 1.38 20.21
CA ARG A 315 -15.03 0.60 19.74
C ARG A 315 -16.37 1.32 19.91
N GLN A 316 -16.45 2.28 20.81
CA GLN A 316 -17.66 3.09 21.04
C GLN A 316 -17.72 4.34 20.17
N ASP A 317 -16.62 4.78 19.60
CA ASP A 317 -16.57 5.93 18.69
C ASP A 317 -17.06 5.54 17.28
N ARG A 318 -18.38 5.56 17.12
CA ARG A 318 -19.04 5.17 15.88
C ARG A 318 -18.63 6.02 14.68
N LEU A 319 -18.31 7.31 14.89
CA LEU A 319 -17.93 8.20 13.79
C LEU A 319 -16.55 7.83 13.24
N THR A 320 -15.58 7.64 14.12
CA THR A 320 -14.25 7.13 13.72
C THR A 320 -14.36 5.80 12.97
N LEU A 321 -15.08 4.83 13.52
CA LEU A 321 -15.25 3.53 12.88
C LEU A 321 -15.99 3.62 11.54
N LEU A 322 -16.96 4.53 11.39
CA LEU A 322 -17.67 4.76 10.11
C LEU A 322 -16.70 5.30 9.03
N VAL A 323 -15.85 6.26 9.40
CA VAL A 323 -14.81 6.79 8.47
C VAL A 323 -13.87 5.67 8.04
N ILE A 324 -13.36 4.87 9.00
CA ILE A 324 -12.47 3.74 8.71
C ILE A 324 -13.17 2.71 7.80
N MET A 325 -14.40 2.30 8.10
CA MET A 325 -15.17 1.37 7.25
C MET A 325 -15.34 1.90 5.83
N THR A 326 -15.63 3.19 5.68
CA THR A 326 -15.82 3.84 4.38
C THR A 326 -14.53 3.82 3.56
N LEU A 327 -13.39 4.14 4.20
CA LEU A 327 -12.07 4.08 3.57
C LEU A 327 -11.72 2.66 3.12
N VAL A 328 -11.90 1.67 3.99
CA VAL A 328 -11.66 0.25 3.73
C VAL A 328 -12.50 -0.25 2.55
N VAL A 329 -13.81 0.01 2.57
CA VAL A 329 -14.71 -0.42 1.49
C VAL A 329 -14.32 0.25 0.17
N THR A 330 -14.03 1.56 0.19
CA THR A 330 -13.64 2.30 -1.02
C THR A 330 -12.35 1.75 -1.64
N GLY A 331 -11.33 1.47 -0.83
CA GLY A 331 -10.08 0.85 -1.28
C GLY A 331 -10.27 -0.58 -1.79
N GLY A 332 -11.15 -1.35 -1.11
CA GLY A 332 -11.45 -2.75 -1.45
C GLY A 332 -12.31 -2.95 -2.70
N LEU A 333 -13.06 -1.93 -3.14
CA LEU A 333 -13.89 -2.01 -4.36
C LEU A 333 -13.07 -2.12 -5.66
N GLY A 334 -11.83 -1.64 -5.65
CA GLY A 334 -10.95 -1.62 -6.81
C GLY A 334 -11.05 -0.35 -7.65
N PHE A 335 -9.91 0.08 -8.15
CA PHE A 335 -9.77 1.38 -8.83
C PHE A 335 -10.63 1.49 -10.10
N ALA A 336 -10.80 0.41 -10.86
CA ALA A 336 -11.66 0.40 -12.05
C ALA A 336 -13.13 0.67 -11.69
N VAL A 337 -13.60 0.06 -10.60
CA VAL A 337 -14.98 0.25 -10.10
C VAL A 337 -15.17 1.68 -9.60
N VAL A 338 -14.22 2.21 -8.83
CA VAL A 338 -14.28 3.58 -8.31
C VAL A 338 -14.24 4.60 -9.46
N ALA A 339 -13.39 4.36 -10.48
CA ALA A 339 -13.34 5.20 -11.68
C ALA A 339 -14.66 5.18 -12.48
N ASP A 340 -15.30 4.01 -12.59
CA ASP A 340 -16.58 3.86 -13.27
C ASP A 340 -17.72 4.55 -12.51
N LEU A 341 -17.75 4.39 -11.18
CA LEU A 341 -18.67 5.11 -10.29
C LEU A 341 -18.51 6.63 -10.40
N TYR A 342 -17.26 7.11 -10.41
CA TYR A 342 -16.96 8.53 -10.57
C TYR A 342 -17.46 9.04 -11.92
N GLN A 343 -17.16 8.36 -13.03
CA GLN A 343 -17.61 8.77 -14.36
C GLN A 343 -19.13 8.74 -14.50
N SER A 344 -19.78 7.69 -14.00
CA SER A 344 -21.24 7.55 -14.01
C SER A 344 -21.91 8.60 -13.10
N GLY A 345 -21.35 8.87 -11.92
CA GLY A 345 -21.84 9.89 -10.98
C GLY A 345 -21.74 11.29 -11.55
N VAL A 346 -20.56 11.66 -12.05
CA VAL A 346 -20.32 12.98 -12.68
C VAL A 346 -21.23 13.20 -13.88
N SER A 347 -21.45 12.17 -14.73
CA SER A 347 -22.34 12.29 -15.88
C SER A 347 -23.82 12.44 -15.52
N ARG A 348 -24.21 12.07 -14.29
CA ARG A 348 -25.58 12.30 -13.77
C ARG A 348 -25.77 13.72 -13.23
N ILE A 349 -24.74 14.26 -12.58
CA ILE A 349 -24.78 15.58 -11.93
C ILE A 349 -24.65 16.70 -12.96
N LEU A 350 -23.86 16.47 -14.02
CA LEU A 350 -23.57 17.45 -15.06
C LEU A 350 -24.39 17.12 -16.33
N PRO A 351 -25.54 17.80 -16.55
CA PRO A 351 -26.50 17.47 -17.65
C PRO A 351 -25.92 17.56 -19.06
N TRP A 352 -24.81 18.30 -19.23
CA TRP A 352 -24.12 18.45 -20.52
C TRP A 352 -23.17 17.30 -20.86
N LEU A 353 -22.98 16.33 -19.94
CA LEU A 353 -22.20 15.11 -20.20
C LEU A 353 -23.14 13.96 -20.56
N GLU A 354 -22.76 13.19 -21.60
CA GLU A 354 -23.49 11.96 -21.95
C GLU A 354 -23.54 11.00 -20.76
N PHE A 355 -24.72 10.54 -20.41
CA PHE A 355 -24.91 9.57 -19.33
C PHE A 355 -24.20 8.27 -19.65
N LYS A 356 -23.25 7.87 -18.78
CA LYS A 356 -22.55 6.61 -18.87
C LYS A 356 -23.12 5.62 -17.86
N PRO A 357 -23.81 4.56 -18.31
CA PRO A 357 -24.31 3.52 -17.40
C PRO A 357 -23.14 2.72 -16.82
N LEU A 358 -23.31 2.22 -15.60
CA LEU A 358 -22.32 1.36 -14.94
C LEU A 358 -22.06 0.09 -15.77
N ARG A 359 -20.80 -0.26 -15.89
CA ARG A 359 -20.35 -1.50 -16.55
C ARG A 359 -20.90 -2.75 -15.85
N LYS A 360 -21.12 -3.82 -16.58
CA LYS A 360 -21.59 -5.11 -16.01
C LYS A 360 -20.65 -5.60 -14.90
N ALA A 361 -19.33 -5.53 -15.11
CA ALA A 361 -18.32 -5.91 -14.12
C ALA A 361 -18.45 -5.11 -12.83
N THR A 362 -18.64 -3.79 -12.91
CA THR A 362 -18.87 -2.91 -11.75
C THR A 362 -20.09 -3.34 -10.95
N LYS A 363 -21.21 -3.62 -11.63
CA LYS A 363 -22.43 -4.10 -10.96
C LYS A 363 -22.21 -5.41 -10.21
N VAL A 364 -21.52 -6.39 -10.84
CA VAL A 364 -21.20 -7.67 -10.19
C VAL A 364 -20.33 -7.47 -8.96
N VAL A 365 -19.30 -6.64 -9.03
CA VAL A 365 -18.44 -6.33 -7.87
C VAL A 365 -19.25 -5.68 -6.74
N LEU A 366 -20.10 -4.71 -7.05
CA LEU A 366 -20.93 -4.03 -6.04
C LEU A 366 -21.90 -4.99 -5.37
N ILE A 367 -22.63 -5.81 -6.16
CA ILE A 367 -23.59 -6.80 -5.64
C ILE A 367 -22.87 -7.85 -4.79
N SER A 368 -21.74 -8.39 -5.28
CA SER A 368 -20.99 -9.41 -4.54
C SER A 368 -20.39 -8.84 -3.24
N THR A 369 -19.87 -7.61 -3.29
CA THR A 369 -19.33 -6.94 -2.10
C THR A 369 -20.42 -6.69 -1.07
N ALA A 370 -21.56 -6.12 -1.48
CA ALA A 370 -22.70 -5.87 -0.59
C ALA A 370 -23.25 -7.19 -0.01
N GLY A 371 -23.40 -8.22 -0.83
CA GLY A 371 -23.88 -9.53 -0.39
C GLY A 371 -22.95 -10.18 0.64
N LEU A 372 -21.63 -10.13 0.43
CA LEU A 372 -20.66 -10.67 1.39
C LEU A 372 -20.64 -9.87 2.71
N ILE A 373 -20.74 -8.54 2.64
CA ILE A 373 -20.81 -7.70 3.85
C ILE A 373 -22.08 -8.02 4.63
N LEU A 374 -23.23 -8.09 3.98
CA LEU A 374 -24.51 -8.42 4.62
C LEU A 374 -24.51 -9.83 5.22
N PHE A 375 -23.99 -10.81 4.48
CA PHE A 375 -23.83 -12.19 4.96
C PHE A 375 -22.96 -12.24 6.21
N GLY A 376 -21.77 -11.64 6.17
CA GLY A 376 -20.87 -11.61 7.31
C GLY A 376 -21.44 -10.86 8.51
N THR A 377 -22.12 -9.73 8.27
CA THR A 377 -22.79 -8.96 9.34
C THR A 377 -23.83 -9.81 10.05
N LEU A 378 -24.69 -10.50 9.30
CA LEU A 378 -25.72 -11.38 9.86
C LEU A 378 -25.09 -12.54 10.64
N ALA A 379 -24.07 -13.17 10.06
CA ALA A 379 -23.40 -14.32 10.67
C ALA A 379 -22.69 -13.96 11.99
N PHE A 380 -21.95 -12.84 12.03
CA PHE A 380 -21.28 -12.39 13.27
C PHE A 380 -22.28 -11.89 14.31
N TRP A 381 -23.37 -11.29 13.89
CA TRP A 381 -24.44 -10.87 14.81
C TRP A 381 -25.12 -12.08 15.46
N LEU A 382 -25.43 -13.14 14.68
CA LEU A 382 -26.00 -14.39 15.18
C LEU A 382 -25.00 -15.14 16.10
N ASP A 383 -23.69 -15.16 15.76
CA ASP A 383 -22.67 -15.77 16.61
C ASP A 383 -22.62 -15.12 18.00
N GLY A 384 -22.83 -13.80 18.09
CA GLY A 384 -22.89 -13.07 19.36
C GLY A 384 -24.03 -13.54 20.27
N PHE A 385 -25.19 -13.90 19.74
CA PHE A 385 -26.29 -14.47 20.53
C PHE A 385 -25.96 -15.85 21.07
N HIS A 386 -25.32 -16.70 20.27
CA HIS A 386 -24.93 -18.05 20.70
C HIS A 386 -23.86 -18.05 21.80
N GLN A 387 -22.99 -17.05 21.81
CA GLN A 387 -21.88 -16.96 22.77
C GLN A 387 -22.25 -16.20 24.06
N HIS A 388 -23.52 -15.80 24.25
CA HIS A 388 -23.96 -14.93 25.35
C HIS A 388 -23.19 -13.60 25.47
N HIS A 389 -22.51 -13.19 24.39
CA HIS A 389 -21.85 -11.89 24.24
C HIS A 389 -22.57 -11.11 23.11
N PRO A 390 -23.70 -10.44 23.39
CA PRO A 390 -24.48 -9.80 22.36
C PRO A 390 -23.69 -8.70 21.68
N ARG A 391 -23.42 -8.89 20.39
CA ARG A 391 -22.78 -7.90 19.54
C ARG A 391 -23.82 -6.95 18.96
N THR A 392 -23.45 -5.67 18.88
CA THR A 392 -24.29 -4.72 18.12
C THR A 392 -24.19 -5.02 16.63
N VAL A 393 -25.23 -4.72 15.85
CA VAL A 393 -25.20 -4.84 14.39
C VAL A 393 -24.02 -4.04 13.81
N PHE A 394 -23.70 -2.91 14.43
CA PHE A 394 -22.58 -2.06 14.00
C PHE A 394 -21.22 -2.73 14.20
N SER A 395 -20.98 -3.42 15.32
CA SER A 395 -19.72 -4.17 15.53
C SER A 395 -19.64 -5.39 14.61
N ALA A 396 -20.76 -6.08 14.37
CA ALA A 396 -20.82 -7.17 13.41
C ALA A 396 -20.54 -6.70 11.96
N LEU A 397 -21.04 -5.52 11.59
CA LEU A 397 -20.77 -4.88 10.30
C LEU A 397 -19.28 -4.55 10.15
N PHE A 398 -18.68 -3.95 11.20
CA PHE A 398 -17.24 -3.66 11.19
C PHE A 398 -16.42 -4.95 11.02
N GLN A 399 -16.75 -6.00 11.80
CA GLN A 399 -16.06 -7.29 11.71
C GLN A 399 -16.19 -7.92 10.31
N SER A 400 -17.37 -7.85 9.72
CA SER A 400 -17.61 -8.33 8.35
C SER A 400 -16.75 -7.60 7.31
N ILE A 401 -16.61 -6.27 7.45
CA ILE A 401 -15.79 -5.44 6.56
C ILE A 401 -14.31 -5.73 6.77
N THR A 402 -13.85 -5.79 8.03
CA THR A 402 -12.44 -5.97 8.35
C THR A 402 -11.90 -7.34 7.95
N CYS A 403 -12.70 -8.40 8.05
CA CYS A 403 -12.34 -9.75 7.57
C CYS A 403 -12.03 -9.79 6.06
N ARG A 404 -12.50 -8.81 5.31
CA ARG A 404 -12.23 -8.71 3.87
C ARG A 404 -10.99 -7.86 3.57
N THR A 405 -9.86 -8.29 4.11
CA THR A 405 -8.52 -7.74 3.87
C THR A 405 -8.24 -6.35 4.47
N ALA A 406 -8.91 -5.96 5.58
CA ALA A 406 -8.64 -4.68 6.22
C ALA A 406 -7.80 -4.76 7.50
N GLY A 407 -7.97 -5.82 8.31
CA GLY A 407 -7.09 -6.16 9.44
C GLY A 407 -7.29 -5.37 10.73
N PHE A 408 -8.18 -4.38 10.76
CA PHE A 408 -8.44 -3.63 11.99
C PHE A 408 -9.31 -4.41 12.97
N GLN A 409 -9.01 -4.29 14.26
CA GLN A 409 -9.73 -4.99 15.33
C GLN A 409 -10.45 -3.99 16.24
N ILE A 410 -11.69 -4.31 16.60
CA ILE A 410 -12.48 -3.62 17.64
C ILE A 410 -12.82 -4.55 18.81
N GLU A 411 -12.51 -5.83 18.67
CA GLU A 411 -12.63 -6.87 19.70
C GLU A 411 -11.63 -7.99 19.43
N SER A 412 -11.24 -8.75 20.47
CA SER A 412 -10.33 -9.88 20.29
C SER A 412 -10.98 -10.99 19.47
N GLN A 413 -10.22 -11.56 18.54
CA GLN A 413 -10.68 -12.65 17.66
C GLN A 413 -10.86 -13.97 18.42
N LEU A 414 -10.46 -14.04 19.68
CA LEU A 414 -10.70 -15.19 20.57
C LEU A 414 -12.16 -15.27 21.04
N HIS A 415 -12.89 -14.17 21.05
CA HIS A 415 -14.28 -14.12 21.49
C HIS A 415 -15.29 -14.65 20.48
N PHE A 416 -14.84 -15.02 19.27
CA PHE A 416 -15.72 -15.62 18.27
C PHE A 416 -15.92 -17.11 18.52
N GLY A 417 -17.19 -17.56 18.48
CA GLY A 417 -17.53 -18.96 18.52
C GLY A 417 -17.12 -19.71 17.25
N GLN A 418 -17.43 -20.99 17.19
CA GLN A 418 -17.08 -21.80 16.02
C GLN A 418 -17.74 -21.28 14.73
N PHE A 419 -18.98 -20.78 14.82
CA PHE A 419 -19.69 -20.21 13.69
C PHE A 419 -19.04 -18.92 13.21
N GLY A 420 -18.71 -18.01 14.13
CA GLY A 420 -17.96 -16.78 13.82
C GLY A 420 -16.58 -17.04 13.26
N PHE A 421 -15.86 -18.03 13.82
CA PHE A 421 -14.56 -18.47 13.31
C PHE A 421 -14.61 -18.96 11.86
N ILE A 422 -15.56 -19.87 11.54
CA ILE A 422 -15.73 -20.38 10.16
C ILE A 422 -16.12 -19.24 9.21
N THR A 423 -17.00 -18.35 9.65
CA THR A 423 -17.40 -17.16 8.88
C THR A 423 -16.21 -16.25 8.61
N ALA A 424 -15.34 -16.02 9.59
CA ALA A 424 -14.12 -15.23 9.43
C ALA A 424 -13.19 -15.87 8.38
N LEU A 425 -12.90 -17.17 8.48
CA LEU A 425 -12.07 -17.88 7.50
C LEU A 425 -12.65 -17.80 6.09
N PHE A 426 -13.96 -17.94 5.95
CA PHE A 426 -14.65 -17.83 4.66
C PHE A 426 -14.51 -16.44 4.06
N LEU A 427 -14.73 -15.38 4.85
CA LEU A 427 -14.60 -14.00 4.38
C LEU A 427 -13.14 -13.62 4.09
N MET A 428 -12.17 -14.13 4.86
CA MET A 428 -10.75 -13.93 4.61
C MET A 428 -10.29 -14.59 3.30
N ALA A 429 -10.82 -15.77 2.99
CA ALA A 429 -10.53 -16.46 1.74
C ALA A 429 -11.04 -15.68 0.52
N ILE A 430 -12.22 -15.03 0.65
CA ILE A 430 -12.80 -14.19 -0.39
C ILE A 430 -12.35 -12.75 -0.16
N GLY A 431 -11.20 -12.43 -0.68
CA GLY A 431 -10.58 -11.12 -0.52
C GLY A 431 -11.30 -9.99 -1.26
N ALA A 432 -10.53 -8.99 -1.60
CA ALA A 432 -11.04 -7.78 -2.23
C ALA A 432 -11.27 -7.95 -3.75
N SER A 433 -11.79 -6.90 -4.40
CA SER A 433 -12.12 -6.89 -5.83
C SER A 433 -10.86 -6.83 -6.71
N PRO A 434 -10.95 -7.15 -8.00
CA PRO A 434 -9.84 -6.95 -8.94
C PRO A 434 -9.35 -5.50 -8.95
N GLN A 435 -8.05 -5.32 -9.10
CA GLN A 435 -7.41 -3.98 -9.09
C GLN A 435 -7.68 -3.17 -7.81
N SER A 436 -7.95 -3.83 -6.70
CA SER A 436 -8.07 -3.22 -5.38
C SER A 436 -6.76 -3.28 -4.61
N THR A 437 -6.75 -2.61 -3.47
CA THR A 437 -5.64 -2.61 -2.52
C THR A 437 -5.48 -3.94 -1.77
N GLY A 438 -6.56 -4.74 -1.61
CA GLY A 438 -6.56 -6.00 -0.85
C GLY A 438 -6.05 -7.22 -1.64
N GLY A 439 -5.76 -8.32 -0.92
CA GLY A 439 -5.32 -9.61 -1.45
C GLY A 439 -6.43 -10.67 -1.52
N GLY A 440 -6.07 -11.94 -1.33
CA GLY A 440 -7.00 -13.08 -1.33
C GLY A 440 -7.56 -13.44 -2.70
N VAL A 441 -8.54 -14.37 -2.71
CA VAL A 441 -9.28 -14.73 -3.92
C VAL A 441 -10.19 -13.58 -4.33
N ARG A 442 -10.08 -13.11 -5.57
CA ARG A 442 -10.83 -11.94 -6.04
C ARG A 442 -12.34 -12.19 -6.03
N THR A 443 -13.13 -11.18 -5.62
CA THR A 443 -14.59 -11.25 -5.59
C THR A 443 -15.21 -11.65 -6.93
N THR A 444 -14.60 -11.25 -8.06
CA THR A 444 -15.06 -11.65 -9.39
C THR A 444 -14.82 -13.14 -9.68
N VAL A 445 -13.76 -13.73 -9.13
CA VAL A 445 -13.50 -15.17 -9.22
C VAL A 445 -14.58 -15.92 -8.43
N PHE A 446 -14.88 -15.46 -7.22
CA PHE A 446 -15.96 -16.01 -6.40
C PHE A 446 -17.35 -15.86 -7.07
N ALA A 447 -17.65 -14.68 -7.59
CA ALA A 447 -18.92 -14.43 -8.28
C ALA A 447 -19.16 -15.38 -9.48
N ARG A 448 -18.09 -15.84 -10.15
CA ARG A 448 -18.18 -16.82 -11.25
C ARG A 448 -18.69 -18.20 -10.82
N LEU A 449 -18.67 -18.53 -9.53
CA LEU A 449 -19.27 -19.75 -9.00
C LEU A 449 -20.80 -19.69 -9.03
N PHE A 450 -21.38 -18.48 -8.96
CA PHE A 450 -22.83 -18.26 -8.87
C PHE A 450 -23.44 -17.62 -10.11
N TYR A 451 -22.63 -17.04 -10.99
CA TYR A 451 -23.13 -16.37 -12.19
C TYR A 451 -23.65 -17.42 -13.18
N LYS A 452 -24.96 -17.55 -13.23
CA LYS A 452 -25.66 -18.37 -14.21
C LYS A 452 -25.41 -17.86 -15.62
N ILE A 453 -25.11 -18.76 -16.50
CA ILE A 453 -25.08 -18.66 -17.95
C ILE A 453 -26.43 -18.10 -18.45
N ASP A 454 -26.37 -17.44 -19.59
CA ASP A 454 -27.48 -16.87 -20.33
C ASP A 454 -28.79 -17.69 -20.20
N PRO A 455 -29.96 -17.06 -20.00
CA PRO A 455 -31.25 -17.74 -19.86
C PRO A 455 -31.60 -18.67 -21.03
N GLN A 456 -30.95 -18.50 -22.19
CA GLN A 456 -31.14 -19.40 -23.34
C GLN A 456 -30.54 -20.83 -23.14
N ASP A 457 -29.64 -20.99 -22.14
CA ASP A 457 -29.02 -22.29 -21.82
C ASP A 457 -29.57 -22.94 -20.53
N ALA A 458 -30.71 -22.52 -20.03
CA ALA A 458 -31.29 -22.92 -18.74
C ALA A 458 -31.60 -24.42 -18.56
N ASN A 459 -31.55 -25.21 -19.64
CA ASN A 459 -31.79 -26.66 -19.61
C ASN A 459 -30.53 -27.52 -19.38
N GLN A 460 -29.41 -26.93 -18.95
CA GLN A 460 -28.17 -27.67 -18.78
C GLN A 460 -28.02 -28.23 -17.37
N THR A 461 -28.01 -29.54 -17.27
CA THR A 461 -27.81 -30.38 -16.09
C THR A 461 -26.50 -30.04 -15.37
N PHE A 462 -26.47 -30.18 -14.01
CA PHE A 462 -25.33 -30.00 -13.12
C PHE A 462 -23.98 -30.55 -13.66
N LYS A 463 -24.00 -31.63 -14.43
CA LYS A 463 -22.82 -32.17 -15.13
C LYS A 463 -22.18 -31.18 -16.12
N ARG A 464 -22.96 -30.34 -16.83
CA ARG A 464 -22.41 -29.31 -17.73
C ARG A 464 -21.82 -28.11 -16.97
N LEU A 465 -22.33 -27.78 -15.77
CA LEU A 465 -21.78 -26.76 -14.92
C LEU A 465 -20.33 -27.06 -14.52
N ILE A 466 -20.02 -28.32 -14.16
CA ILE A 466 -18.67 -28.79 -13.82
C ILE A 466 -17.72 -28.71 -15.03
N PHE A 467 -18.25 -28.88 -16.24
CA PHE A 467 -17.46 -28.73 -17.47
C PHE A 467 -17.33 -27.28 -17.96
N PHE A 468 -18.04 -26.33 -17.33
CA PHE A 468 -17.97 -24.93 -17.69
C PHE A 468 -16.63 -24.31 -17.25
N LYS A 469 -15.86 -23.82 -18.22
CA LYS A 469 -14.48 -23.41 -18.07
C LYS A 469 -14.24 -22.34 -16.99
N PRO A 470 -15.05 -21.24 -16.88
CA PRO A 470 -14.90 -20.24 -15.84
C PRO A 470 -15.13 -20.78 -14.42
N PHE A 471 -16.12 -21.67 -14.25
CA PHE A 471 -16.39 -22.34 -12.98
C PHE A 471 -15.22 -23.21 -12.54
N ARG A 472 -14.67 -24.04 -13.44
CA ARG A 472 -13.50 -24.89 -13.16
C ARG A 472 -12.29 -24.09 -12.71
N ILE A 473 -12.02 -22.93 -13.35
CA ILE A 473 -10.90 -22.06 -12.98
C ILE A 473 -11.15 -21.48 -11.59
N ALA A 474 -12.36 -20.98 -11.33
CA ALA A 474 -12.71 -20.41 -10.03
C ALA A 474 -12.62 -21.45 -8.91
N PHE A 475 -13.16 -22.66 -9.14
CA PHE A 475 -13.07 -23.77 -8.21
C PHE A 475 -11.63 -24.20 -7.96
N PHE A 476 -10.82 -24.34 -9.01
CA PHE A 476 -9.40 -24.69 -8.89
C PHE A 476 -8.61 -23.64 -8.11
N CYS A 477 -8.83 -22.35 -8.37
CA CYS A 477 -8.20 -21.28 -7.61
C CYS A 477 -8.56 -21.33 -6.11
N MET A 478 -9.85 -21.57 -5.81
CA MET A 478 -10.31 -21.69 -4.42
C MET A 478 -9.71 -22.94 -3.75
N ALA A 479 -9.69 -24.08 -4.43
CA ALA A 479 -9.10 -25.31 -3.94
C ALA A 479 -7.57 -25.16 -3.70
N CYS A 480 -6.85 -24.50 -4.61
CA CYS A 480 -5.43 -24.21 -4.42
C CYS A 480 -5.21 -23.29 -3.22
N TYR A 481 -6.03 -22.23 -3.06
CA TYR A 481 -5.94 -21.34 -1.90
C TYR A 481 -6.13 -22.10 -0.59
N LEU A 482 -7.19 -22.90 -0.48
CA LEU A 482 -7.49 -23.74 0.69
C LEU A 482 -6.37 -24.75 0.95
N GLY A 483 -5.89 -25.43 -0.10
CA GLY A 483 -4.79 -26.40 0.01
C GLY A 483 -3.50 -25.77 0.55
N VAL A 484 -3.11 -24.59 0.04
CA VAL A 484 -1.93 -23.88 0.52
C VAL A 484 -2.13 -23.42 1.97
N ALA A 485 -3.30 -22.88 2.32
CA ALA A 485 -3.58 -22.41 3.68
C ALA A 485 -3.55 -23.56 4.69
N VAL A 486 -4.15 -24.71 4.37
CA VAL A 486 -4.16 -25.90 5.24
C VAL A 486 -2.76 -26.50 5.35
N ALA A 487 -2.01 -26.62 4.25
CA ALA A 487 -0.63 -27.12 4.28
C ALA A 487 0.29 -26.22 5.13
N ALA A 488 0.13 -24.90 5.01
CA ALA A 488 0.85 -23.93 5.81
C ALA A 488 0.46 -23.99 7.30
N ALA A 489 -0.83 -24.23 7.61
CA ALA A 489 -1.28 -24.42 8.98
C ALA A 489 -0.69 -25.69 9.61
N ALA A 490 -0.62 -26.79 8.86
CA ALA A 490 0.04 -28.01 9.30
C ALA A 490 1.54 -27.80 9.55
N LEU A 491 2.21 -27.03 8.65
CA LEU A 491 3.62 -26.66 8.85
C LEU A 491 3.80 -25.77 10.08
N LEU A 492 2.92 -24.81 10.31
CA LEU A 492 2.97 -23.92 11.46
C LEU A 492 2.81 -24.70 12.78
N LEU A 493 1.89 -25.69 12.81
CA LEU A 493 1.68 -26.59 13.96
C LEU A 493 2.90 -27.50 14.24
N ALA A 494 3.72 -27.78 13.23
CA ALA A 494 4.95 -28.56 13.43
C ALA A 494 6.05 -27.75 14.12
N PHE A 495 6.04 -26.42 14.01
CA PHE A 495 7.06 -25.55 14.60
C PHE A 495 6.58 -24.83 15.87
N GLU A 496 5.27 -24.67 16.05
CA GLU A 496 4.67 -23.82 17.07
C GLU A 496 3.69 -24.60 17.94
N PRO A 497 3.68 -24.43 19.27
CA PRO A 497 2.72 -25.05 20.17
C PRO A 497 1.35 -24.34 20.12
N LEU A 498 0.73 -24.32 18.94
CA LEU A 498 -0.53 -23.63 18.70
C LEU A 498 -1.72 -24.57 18.65
N THR A 499 -2.91 -24.02 18.88
CA THR A 499 -4.14 -24.73 18.54
C THR A 499 -4.34 -24.75 17.02
N TRP A 500 -5.00 -25.78 16.48
CA TRP A 500 -5.30 -25.89 15.06
C TRP A 500 -6.12 -24.69 14.54
N GLN A 501 -7.00 -24.16 15.40
CA GLN A 501 -7.81 -22.97 15.09
C GLN A 501 -6.94 -21.72 14.91
N SER A 502 -5.99 -21.49 15.84
CA SER A 502 -5.08 -20.36 15.74
C SER A 502 -4.15 -20.48 14.53
N ALA A 503 -3.61 -21.68 14.27
CA ALA A 503 -2.76 -21.91 13.10
C ALA A 503 -3.50 -21.67 11.77
N LEU A 504 -4.73 -22.17 11.64
CA LEU A 504 -5.57 -21.89 10.46
C LEU A 504 -5.89 -20.40 10.33
N TYR A 505 -6.23 -19.74 11.42
CA TYR A 505 -6.57 -18.32 11.41
C TYR A 505 -5.41 -17.45 10.91
N GLU A 506 -4.20 -17.67 11.48
CA GLU A 506 -2.99 -16.95 11.07
C GLU A 506 -2.60 -17.20 9.62
N THR A 507 -2.72 -18.45 9.15
CA THR A 507 -2.37 -18.80 7.76
C THR A 507 -3.37 -18.24 6.75
N PHE A 508 -4.68 -18.26 7.07
CA PHE A 508 -5.70 -17.60 6.23
C PHE A 508 -5.51 -16.08 6.22
N SER A 509 -5.21 -15.50 7.38
CA SER A 509 -4.94 -14.08 7.50
C SER A 509 -3.69 -13.68 6.72
N GLY A 510 -2.59 -14.42 6.85
CA GLY A 510 -1.34 -14.17 6.13
C GLY A 510 -1.48 -14.34 4.62
N LEU A 511 -2.05 -15.48 4.17
CA LEU A 511 -2.24 -15.77 2.74
C LEU A 511 -3.30 -14.86 2.10
N GLY A 512 -4.37 -14.53 2.85
CA GLY A 512 -5.41 -13.60 2.42
C GLY A 512 -4.98 -12.14 2.45
N THR A 513 -3.82 -11.85 3.05
CA THR A 513 -3.36 -10.49 3.38
C THR A 513 -4.44 -9.70 4.13
N VAL A 514 -4.95 -10.28 5.23
CA VAL A 514 -6.08 -9.73 6.00
C VAL A 514 -5.63 -8.90 7.18
N GLY A 515 -4.68 -9.43 8.00
CA GLY A 515 -4.11 -8.73 9.14
C GLY A 515 -4.76 -9.01 10.49
N LEU A 516 -5.83 -9.78 10.53
CA LEU A 516 -6.44 -10.21 11.78
C LEU A 516 -5.62 -11.36 12.40
N SER A 517 -5.43 -11.33 13.71
CA SER A 517 -4.74 -12.37 14.49
C SER A 517 -5.57 -12.81 15.68
N ARG A 518 -5.37 -14.03 16.12
CA ARG A 518 -5.86 -14.53 17.41
C ARG A 518 -4.82 -14.32 18.52
N ASP A 519 -4.16 -13.17 18.51
CA ASP A 519 -3.13 -12.75 19.47
C ASP A 519 -1.87 -13.66 19.50
N VAL A 520 -1.65 -14.43 18.40
CA VAL A 520 -0.56 -15.41 18.29
C VAL A 520 0.64 -14.84 17.53
N THR A 521 0.42 -13.93 16.59
CA THR A 521 1.49 -13.38 15.72
C THR A 521 2.71 -12.88 16.51
N PRO A 522 2.56 -12.13 17.64
CA PRO A 522 3.72 -11.64 18.40
C PRO A 522 4.54 -12.74 19.08
N THR A 523 3.93 -13.91 19.35
CA THR A 523 4.57 -15.01 20.09
C THR A 523 5.24 -16.05 19.19
N LEU A 524 5.16 -15.87 17.86
CA LEU A 524 5.74 -16.81 16.89
C LEU A 524 7.27 -16.90 17.01
N SER A 525 7.78 -18.12 16.89
CA SER A 525 9.22 -18.38 16.75
C SER A 525 9.76 -17.83 15.41
N SER A 526 11.07 -17.85 15.24
CA SER A 526 11.69 -17.43 13.98
C SER A 526 11.19 -18.25 12.78
N ALA A 527 10.93 -19.54 12.96
CA ALA A 527 10.39 -20.42 11.91
C ALA A 527 8.93 -20.06 11.56
N GLY A 528 8.10 -19.82 12.58
CA GLY A 528 6.71 -19.37 12.40
C GLY A 528 6.64 -18.01 11.69
N LYS A 529 7.47 -17.03 12.11
CA LYS A 529 7.58 -15.72 11.44
C LYS A 529 7.95 -15.86 9.96
N MET A 530 8.95 -16.69 9.62
CA MET A 530 9.34 -16.95 8.24
C MET A 530 8.21 -17.60 7.42
N CYS A 531 7.47 -18.55 8.00
CA CYS A 531 6.32 -19.16 7.34
C CYS A 531 5.26 -18.10 6.98
N ILE A 532 4.90 -17.22 7.92
CA ILE A 532 3.92 -16.16 7.68
C ILE A 532 4.44 -15.12 6.66
N ILE A 533 5.73 -14.75 6.69
CA ILE A 533 6.36 -13.87 5.68
C ILE A 533 6.15 -14.44 4.28
N VAL A 534 6.44 -15.73 4.08
CA VAL A 534 6.26 -16.39 2.78
C VAL A 534 4.80 -16.42 2.36
N LEU A 535 3.87 -16.62 3.29
CA LEU A 535 2.42 -16.60 3.02
C LEU A 535 1.95 -15.22 2.61
N MET A 536 2.31 -14.15 3.33
CA MET A 536 1.95 -12.77 2.99
C MET A 536 2.45 -12.40 1.59
N PHE A 537 3.70 -12.72 1.30
CA PHE A 537 4.29 -12.48 -0.03
C PHE A 537 3.59 -13.28 -1.13
N SER A 538 3.31 -14.56 -0.86
CA SER A 538 2.63 -15.45 -1.81
C SER A 538 1.20 -14.99 -2.10
N GLY A 539 0.45 -14.59 -1.09
CA GLY A 539 -0.90 -14.09 -1.20
C GLY A 539 -1.00 -12.79 -2.02
N ARG A 540 -0.02 -11.91 -1.85
CA ARG A 540 0.02 -10.62 -2.55
C ARG A 540 0.52 -10.70 -3.97
N VAL A 541 1.56 -11.50 -4.23
CA VAL A 541 2.30 -11.50 -5.49
C VAL A 541 2.04 -12.75 -6.32
N LEU A 542 2.23 -13.94 -5.72
CA LEU A 542 2.23 -15.18 -6.49
C LEU A 542 0.82 -15.64 -6.83
N PHE A 543 -0.10 -15.60 -5.87
CA PHE A 543 -1.45 -16.11 -6.08
C PHE A 543 -2.24 -15.33 -7.15
N PRO A 544 -2.30 -13.97 -7.13
CA PRO A 544 -2.96 -13.21 -8.19
C PRO A 544 -2.35 -13.42 -9.56
N THR A 545 -1.03 -13.51 -9.65
CA THR A 545 -0.33 -13.70 -10.94
C THR A 545 -0.56 -15.11 -11.51
N MET A 546 -0.62 -16.15 -10.67
CA MET A 546 -0.99 -17.51 -11.06
C MET A 546 -2.41 -17.56 -11.63
N VAL A 547 -3.38 -16.92 -10.96
CA VAL A 547 -4.77 -16.84 -11.41
C VAL A 547 -4.85 -16.20 -12.81
N ILE A 548 -4.15 -15.08 -13.01
CA ILE A 548 -4.11 -14.40 -14.32
C ILE A 548 -3.55 -15.33 -15.40
N ARG A 549 -2.47 -16.07 -15.10
CA ARG A 549 -1.88 -17.03 -16.06
C ARG A 549 -2.82 -18.15 -16.43
N LEU A 550 -3.52 -18.73 -15.46
CA LEU A 550 -4.51 -19.81 -15.69
C LEU A 550 -5.68 -19.36 -16.58
N ILE A 551 -6.12 -18.12 -16.39
CA ILE A 551 -7.19 -17.54 -17.21
C ILE A 551 -6.73 -17.31 -18.65
N ARG A 552 -5.45 -16.93 -18.87
CA ARG A 552 -4.87 -16.56 -20.18
C ARG A 552 -4.34 -17.70 -21.01
N SER A 553 -4.09 -18.87 -20.45
CA SER A 553 -3.43 -19.99 -21.15
C SER A 553 -4.14 -20.45 -22.44
N ARG A 554 -5.33 -19.88 -22.76
CA ARG A 554 -6.04 -20.07 -24.04
C ARG A 554 -6.65 -18.72 -24.44
N ARG A 555 -6.49 -18.31 -25.72
CA ARG A 555 -6.95 -17.05 -26.31
C ARG A 555 -8.34 -16.67 -25.79
N PRO A 556 -8.48 -15.61 -24.97
CA PRO A 556 -9.78 -15.17 -24.47
C PRO A 556 -10.57 -14.51 -25.59
N SER A 557 -11.89 -14.76 -25.64
CA SER A 557 -12.81 -13.92 -26.42
C SER A 557 -12.78 -12.49 -25.84
N PRO A 558 -13.09 -11.45 -26.65
CA PRO A 558 -13.10 -10.04 -26.19
C PRO A 558 -13.91 -9.83 -24.91
N ASP A 559 -15.01 -10.55 -24.73
CA ASP A 559 -15.89 -10.47 -23.55
C ASP A 559 -15.30 -11.07 -22.27
N GLN A 560 -14.26 -11.92 -22.39
CA GLN A 560 -13.61 -12.52 -21.22
C GLN A 560 -12.54 -11.63 -20.59
N VAL A 561 -12.06 -10.62 -21.30
CA VAL A 561 -11.02 -9.68 -20.82
C VAL A 561 -11.61 -8.66 -19.85
N GLU A 562 -12.91 -8.39 -19.89
CA GLU A 562 -13.57 -7.46 -18.95
C GLU A 562 -13.65 -7.99 -17.50
N TRP A 563 -13.41 -9.28 -17.26
CA TRP A 563 -13.60 -9.96 -15.98
C TRP A 563 -12.30 -10.26 -15.21
N VAL A 564 -11.14 -9.93 -15.76
CA VAL A 564 -9.83 -10.11 -15.16
C VAL A 564 -9.34 -8.80 -14.53
#